data_4a3f2cc6a0922d544e6322ed8d2e25b0
#
_entry.id   4a3f2cc6a0922d544e6322ed8d2e25b0
#
_cell.length_a   1.000
_cell.length_b   1.000
_cell.length_c   1.000
_cell.angle_alpha   90.00
_cell.angle_beta   90.00
_cell.angle_gamma   90.00
#
_symmetry.space_group_name_H-M   'P 1'
#
loop_
_entity.id
_entity.type
_entity.pdbx_description
1 polymer ?
#
loop_
_entity_poly.entity_id
_entity_poly.type
_entity_poly.pdbx_seq_one_letter_code
_entity_poly.pdbx_strand_id
1 'polypeptide(L)'
;RMSLDALRARLKRGDIGTVVATMGTTATGSVDPLAQILELSGEFGFRVHADCAYGGYFGLAGNLAAEARHGFDQLYRVDSIVIDPHKHGLQPYGCGCVLFRDPGVGHLYKHESPYTYFSSSELHLGEISLECSRAGASAVALWATQRLLPLKKDGEFANGLTRCREAALELHRRLAADSRFVAAFPPELDIVVFAPRAAKASESSDLSRKIFDAAARRNLHLAVAELPVSFFAANFDGMETDRETLTCLRSVLMKPEHLEWVDRIWELLSAATAEARAR
;
A
#
# COMPACT_ATOMS: atom_id res chain seq x y z
N ARG A 1 -1.82 1.03 -10.99
CA ARG A 1 -2.79 2.12 -10.87
C ARG A 1 -4.02 1.82 -11.75
N MET A 2 -5.17 2.33 -11.36
CA MET A 2 -6.40 2.30 -12.16
C MET A 2 -6.23 3.08 -13.47
N SER A 3 -6.66 2.49 -14.59
CA SER A 3 -6.72 3.18 -15.88
C SER A 3 -7.98 4.06 -15.94
N LEU A 4 -7.80 5.36 -16.07
CA LEU A 4 -8.90 6.31 -16.17
C LEU A 4 -9.73 6.11 -17.45
N ASP A 5 -9.10 5.73 -18.57
CA ASP A 5 -9.79 5.46 -19.83
C ASP A 5 -10.69 4.22 -19.71
N ALA A 6 -10.16 3.15 -19.08
CA ALA A 6 -10.96 1.95 -18.82
C ALA A 6 -12.11 2.23 -17.84
N LEU A 7 -11.85 3.04 -16.79
CA LEU A 7 -12.88 3.46 -15.85
C LEU A 7 -13.97 4.27 -16.57
N ARG A 8 -13.60 5.28 -17.37
CA ARG A 8 -14.55 6.10 -18.12
C ARG A 8 -15.39 5.27 -19.10
N ALA A 9 -14.77 4.32 -19.79
CA ALA A 9 -15.49 3.41 -20.68
C ALA A 9 -16.49 2.55 -19.91
N ARG A 10 -16.15 2.10 -18.71
CA ARG A 10 -17.03 1.30 -17.86
C ARG A 10 -18.19 2.12 -17.28
N LEU A 11 -17.93 3.36 -16.86
CA LEU A 11 -18.93 4.29 -16.30
C LEU A 11 -20.04 4.64 -17.29
N LYS A 12 -19.74 4.69 -18.60
CA LYS A 12 -20.74 4.93 -19.65
C LYS A 12 -21.89 3.90 -19.67
N ARG A 13 -21.72 2.75 -19.02
CA ARG A 13 -22.78 1.73 -18.91
C ARG A 13 -23.86 2.08 -17.89
N GLY A 14 -23.61 3.04 -16.99
CA GLY A 14 -24.57 3.54 -16.01
C GLY A 14 -24.93 2.57 -14.88
N ASP A 15 -24.14 1.51 -14.66
CA ASP A 15 -24.39 0.45 -13.67
C ASP A 15 -23.38 0.45 -12.52
N ILE A 16 -22.57 1.51 -12.36
CA ILE A 16 -21.57 1.65 -11.31
C ILE A 16 -22.08 2.56 -10.18
N GLY A 17 -22.32 1.98 -9.01
CA GLY A 17 -22.73 2.74 -7.82
C GLY A 17 -21.56 3.22 -6.96
N THR A 18 -20.42 2.52 -6.98
CA THR A 18 -19.24 2.87 -6.18
C THR A 18 -17.96 2.49 -6.91
N VAL A 19 -16.96 3.34 -6.82
CA VAL A 19 -15.58 3.06 -7.28
C VAL A 19 -14.66 3.04 -6.07
N VAL A 20 -13.80 2.03 -5.98
CA VAL A 20 -12.76 1.93 -4.95
C VAL A 20 -11.44 2.42 -5.53
N ALA A 21 -10.89 3.48 -4.96
CA ALA A 21 -9.56 4.00 -5.28
C ALA A 21 -8.56 3.52 -4.24
N THR A 22 -7.51 2.81 -4.66
CA THR A 22 -6.51 2.27 -3.75
C THR A 22 -5.33 3.22 -3.61
N MET A 23 -5.13 3.72 -2.39
CA MET A 23 -4.08 4.67 -2.05
C MET A 23 -2.87 3.94 -1.45
N GLY A 24 -2.23 3.11 -2.26
CA GLY A 24 -1.13 2.24 -1.86
C GLY A 24 -1.49 0.77 -1.96
N THR A 25 -1.31 0.18 -3.14
CA THR A 25 -1.60 -1.25 -3.36
C THR A 25 -0.64 -2.15 -2.60
N THR A 26 -1.14 -3.27 -2.08
CA THR A 26 -0.36 -4.23 -1.29
C THR A 26 0.85 -4.77 -2.06
N ALA A 27 0.70 -5.03 -3.36
CA ALA A 27 1.78 -5.61 -4.16
C ALA A 27 2.90 -4.61 -4.47
N THR A 28 2.57 -3.36 -4.78
CA THR A 28 3.51 -2.42 -5.41
C THR A 28 3.61 -1.06 -4.72
N GLY A 29 2.73 -0.77 -3.76
CA GLY A 29 2.63 0.55 -3.15
C GLY A 29 2.08 1.64 -4.09
N SER A 30 1.52 1.26 -5.24
CA SER A 30 1.01 2.23 -6.22
C SER A 30 -0.22 2.96 -5.72
N VAL A 31 -0.34 4.22 -6.08
CA VAL A 31 -1.41 5.13 -5.67
C VAL A 31 -2.31 5.44 -6.86
N ASP A 32 -3.60 5.15 -6.76
CA ASP A 32 -4.57 5.45 -7.81
C ASP A 32 -4.76 6.97 -7.99
N PRO A 33 -5.13 7.44 -9.18
CA PRO A 33 -5.31 8.86 -9.49
C PRO A 33 -6.62 9.40 -8.89
N LEU A 34 -6.68 9.50 -7.54
CA LEU A 34 -7.89 9.82 -6.78
C LEU A 34 -8.54 11.15 -7.21
N ALA A 35 -7.74 12.17 -7.50
CA ALA A 35 -8.28 13.47 -7.91
C ALA A 35 -9.12 13.36 -9.18
N GLN A 36 -8.63 12.65 -10.19
CA GLN A 36 -9.32 12.42 -11.45
C GLN A 36 -10.53 11.46 -11.29
N ILE A 37 -10.43 10.48 -10.39
CA ILE A 37 -11.57 9.61 -10.04
C ILE A 37 -12.70 10.42 -9.42
N LEU A 38 -12.38 11.40 -8.56
CA LEU A 38 -13.37 12.31 -7.95
C LEU A 38 -14.00 13.26 -8.97
N GLU A 39 -13.26 13.70 -10.01
CA GLU A 39 -13.82 14.45 -11.13
C GLU A 39 -14.85 13.61 -11.89
N LEU A 40 -14.49 12.35 -12.19
CA LEU A 40 -15.42 11.40 -12.83
C LEU A 40 -16.63 11.11 -11.94
N SER A 41 -16.46 11.06 -10.61
CA SER A 41 -17.59 10.90 -9.68
C SER A 41 -18.60 12.05 -9.82
N GLY A 42 -18.11 13.29 -9.97
CA GLY A 42 -18.98 14.45 -10.24
C GLY A 42 -19.71 14.40 -11.58
N GLU A 43 -19.07 13.79 -12.61
CA GLU A 43 -19.64 13.65 -13.95
C GLU A 43 -20.69 12.51 -14.04
N PHE A 44 -20.41 11.37 -13.40
CA PHE A 44 -21.19 10.12 -13.57
C PHE A 44 -22.05 9.75 -12.36
N GLY A 45 -21.91 10.43 -11.20
CA GLY A 45 -22.79 10.26 -10.05
C GLY A 45 -22.58 9.00 -9.24
N PHE A 46 -21.33 8.46 -9.16
CA PHE A 46 -20.98 7.31 -8.31
C PHE A 46 -20.31 7.75 -7.01
N ARG A 47 -20.29 6.88 -6.01
CA ARG A 47 -19.60 7.07 -4.74
C ARG A 47 -18.14 6.66 -4.84
N VAL A 48 -17.27 7.30 -4.05
CA VAL A 48 -15.85 6.96 -4.00
C VAL A 48 -15.50 6.45 -2.61
N HIS A 49 -15.01 5.21 -2.54
CA HIS A 49 -14.34 4.65 -1.38
C HIS A 49 -12.83 4.70 -1.58
N ALA A 50 -12.08 5.26 -0.64
CA ALA A 50 -10.63 5.21 -0.67
C ALA A 50 -10.12 4.04 0.17
N ASP A 51 -9.54 3.04 -0.47
CA ASP A 51 -8.78 2.00 0.22
C ASP A 51 -7.39 2.55 0.55
N CYS A 52 -7.28 3.09 1.75
CA CYS A 52 -6.07 3.64 2.34
C CYS A 52 -5.45 2.69 3.37
N ALA A 53 -5.85 1.40 3.37
CA ALA A 53 -5.41 0.43 4.36
C ALA A 53 -3.89 0.38 4.50
N TYR A 54 -3.15 0.44 3.38
CA TYR A 54 -1.69 0.52 3.40
C TYR A 54 -1.18 1.96 3.42
N GLY A 55 -1.59 2.78 2.47
CA GLY A 55 -0.95 4.06 2.18
C GLY A 55 -1.53 5.27 2.92
N GLY A 56 -2.61 5.15 3.69
CA GLY A 56 -3.34 6.29 4.22
C GLY A 56 -2.49 7.28 5.03
N TYR A 57 -1.59 6.77 5.84
CA TYR A 57 -0.68 7.62 6.64
C TYR A 57 0.33 8.40 5.79
N PHE A 58 0.69 7.92 4.59
CA PHE A 58 1.58 8.64 3.67
C PHE A 58 1.04 9.99 3.21
N GLY A 59 -0.25 10.25 3.42
CA GLY A 59 -0.78 11.60 3.30
C GLY A 59 -0.05 12.67 4.13
N LEU A 60 0.72 12.25 5.14
CA LEU A 60 1.54 13.15 5.96
C LEU A 60 3.01 13.25 5.49
N ALA A 61 3.51 12.31 4.66
CA ALA A 61 4.90 12.32 4.24
C ALA A 61 5.24 13.57 3.40
N GLY A 62 6.38 14.19 3.68
CA GLY A 62 6.80 15.44 3.03
C GLY A 62 7.33 15.29 1.62
N ASN A 63 7.71 14.07 1.20
CA ASN A 63 8.46 13.80 -0.03
C ASN A 63 7.67 13.04 -1.11
N LEU A 64 6.34 13.00 -1.06
CA LEU A 64 5.54 12.37 -2.11
C LEU A 64 5.74 13.05 -3.47
N ALA A 65 5.67 12.26 -4.55
CA ALA A 65 5.57 12.83 -5.90
C ALA A 65 4.30 13.67 -6.04
N ALA A 66 4.34 14.71 -6.88
CA ALA A 66 3.27 15.71 -6.99
C ALA A 66 1.89 15.10 -7.26
N GLU A 67 1.81 14.08 -8.13
CA GLU A 67 0.55 13.41 -8.46
C GLU A 67 -0.03 12.65 -7.26
N ALA A 68 0.80 11.87 -6.55
CA ALA A 68 0.38 11.18 -5.34
C ALA A 68 -0.04 12.17 -4.24
N ARG A 69 0.76 13.23 -4.03
CA ARG A 69 0.43 14.34 -3.10
C ARG A 69 -0.94 14.91 -3.42
N HIS A 70 -1.19 15.23 -4.69
CA HIS A 70 -2.48 15.77 -5.11
C HIS A 70 -3.64 14.81 -4.80
N GLY A 71 -3.46 13.49 -5.02
CA GLY A 71 -4.45 12.49 -4.65
C GLY A 71 -4.71 12.44 -3.15
N PHE A 72 -3.67 12.38 -2.33
CA PHE A 72 -3.80 12.36 -0.86
C PHE A 72 -4.46 13.63 -0.30
N ASP A 73 -4.19 14.79 -0.90
CA ASP A 73 -4.81 16.06 -0.48
C ASP A 73 -6.32 16.12 -0.80
N GLN A 74 -6.85 15.20 -1.63
CA GLN A 74 -8.29 15.11 -1.94
C GLN A 74 -9.05 14.09 -1.07
N LEU A 75 -8.41 13.38 -0.14
CA LEU A 75 -9.05 12.34 0.68
C LEU A 75 -10.27 12.83 1.46
N TYR A 76 -10.33 14.12 1.82
CA TYR A 76 -11.49 14.70 2.51
C TYR A 76 -12.78 14.71 1.66
N ARG A 77 -12.68 14.46 0.34
CA ARG A 77 -13.81 14.48 -0.60
C ARG A 77 -14.45 13.11 -0.82
N VAL A 78 -13.80 12.01 -0.40
CA VAL A 78 -14.34 10.66 -0.60
C VAL A 78 -15.55 10.39 0.32
N ASP A 79 -16.39 9.43 -0.05
CA ASP A 79 -17.57 9.06 0.74
C ASP A 79 -17.23 8.18 1.93
N SER A 80 -16.20 7.36 1.79
CA SER A 80 -15.67 6.52 2.87
C SER A 80 -14.20 6.21 2.66
N ILE A 81 -13.51 5.88 3.75
CA ILE A 81 -12.10 5.56 3.76
C ILE A 81 -11.83 4.42 4.75
N VAL A 82 -10.99 3.46 4.36
CA VAL A 82 -10.40 2.49 5.27
C VAL A 82 -8.93 2.82 5.50
N ILE A 83 -8.48 2.73 6.74
CA ILE A 83 -7.08 2.88 7.14
C ILE A 83 -6.74 1.77 8.13
N ASP A 84 -5.55 1.17 8.01
CA ASP A 84 -5.08 0.15 8.95
C ASP A 84 -3.98 0.68 9.87
N PRO A 85 -4.33 1.15 11.09
CA PRO A 85 -3.34 1.59 12.07
C PRO A 85 -2.32 0.50 12.45
N HIS A 86 -2.66 -0.78 12.30
CA HIS A 86 -1.71 -1.88 12.51
C HIS A 86 -0.65 -2.05 11.40
N LYS A 87 -0.68 -1.19 10.37
CA LYS A 87 0.38 -1.05 9.37
C LYS A 87 1.28 0.14 9.75
N HIS A 88 1.16 1.26 9.08
CA HIS A 88 1.99 2.45 9.36
C HIS A 88 1.54 3.27 10.59
N GLY A 89 0.38 2.97 11.18
CA GLY A 89 -0.12 3.66 12.37
C GLY A 89 0.48 3.18 13.69
N LEU A 90 1.52 2.31 13.66
CA LEU A 90 2.29 1.83 14.82
C LEU A 90 1.44 1.07 15.85
N GLN A 91 0.35 0.44 15.43
CA GLN A 91 -0.52 -0.34 16.31
C GLN A 91 -0.26 -1.85 16.19
N PRO A 92 -0.54 -2.63 17.25
CA PRO A 92 -0.61 -4.07 17.17
C PRO A 92 -1.67 -4.54 16.17
N TYR A 93 -1.51 -5.77 15.67
CA TYR A 93 -2.45 -6.38 14.74
C TYR A 93 -3.89 -6.37 15.29
N GLY A 94 -4.87 -6.24 14.39
CA GLY A 94 -6.28 -6.15 14.76
C GLY A 94 -6.79 -4.73 15.01
N CYS A 95 -6.01 -3.71 14.63
CA CYS A 95 -6.45 -2.33 14.64
C CYS A 95 -6.73 -1.89 13.19
N GLY A 96 -7.98 -1.96 12.75
CA GLY A 96 -8.48 -1.42 11.50
C GLY A 96 -9.44 -0.27 11.78
N CYS A 97 -9.58 0.65 10.83
CA CYS A 97 -10.45 1.82 10.96
C CYS A 97 -11.17 2.07 9.64
N VAL A 98 -12.49 2.22 9.68
CA VAL A 98 -13.30 2.69 8.56
C VAL A 98 -14.02 3.97 8.97
N LEU A 99 -13.97 4.98 8.12
CA LEU A 99 -14.59 6.29 8.33
C LEU A 99 -15.56 6.57 7.19
N PHE A 100 -16.71 7.12 7.52
CA PHE A 100 -17.71 7.58 6.56
C PHE A 100 -17.88 9.09 6.68
N ARG A 101 -17.96 9.77 5.54
CA ARG A 101 -18.22 11.22 5.53
C ARG A 101 -19.63 11.54 6.05
N ASP A 102 -20.61 10.72 5.67
CA ASP A 102 -21.98 10.81 6.18
C ASP A 102 -22.18 9.77 7.30
N PRO A 103 -22.33 10.20 8.58
CA PRO A 103 -22.57 9.28 9.69
C PRO A 103 -23.93 8.56 9.57
N GLY A 104 -24.88 9.08 8.80
CA GLY A 104 -26.17 8.45 8.53
C GLY A 104 -26.06 7.07 7.88
N VAL A 105 -24.94 6.75 7.24
CA VAL A 105 -24.64 5.42 6.69
C VAL A 105 -24.73 4.33 7.78
N GLY A 106 -24.47 4.67 9.04
CA GLY A 106 -24.60 3.74 10.17
C GLY A 106 -25.99 3.12 10.30
N HIS A 107 -27.04 3.81 9.88
CA HIS A 107 -28.41 3.29 9.90
C HIS A 107 -28.60 2.09 8.95
N LEU A 108 -27.80 1.97 7.90
CA LEU A 108 -27.84 0.83 6.98
C LEU A 108 -27.27 -0.45 7.59
N TYR A 109 -26.47 -0.31 8.63
CA TYR A 109 -25.86 -1.42 9.38
C TYR A 109 -26.59 -1.71 10.70
N LYS A 110 -27.57 -0.88 11.05
CA LYS A 110 -28.31 -1.04 12.29
C LYS A 110 -29.06 -2.36 12.30
N HIS A 111 -28.86 -3.13 13.36
CA HIS A 111 -29.62 -4.33 13.65
C HIS A 111 -30.26 -4.22 15.05
N GLU A 112 -31.44 -4.77 15.20
CA GLU A 112 -32.11 -4.89 16.48
C GLU A 112 -31.76 -6.23 17.10
N SER A 113 -31.11 -6.18 18.27
CA SER A 113 -30.82 -7.37 19.05
C SER A 113 -31.72 -7.42 20.26
N PRO A 114 -32.41 -8.55 20.54
CA PRO A 114 -33.26 -8.68 21.70
C PRO A 114 -32.46 -8.67 23.01
N TYR A 115 -31.14 -8.74 22.95
CA TYR A 115 -30.24 -8.78 24.11
C TYR A 115 -29.52 -7.47 24.39
N THR A 116 -29.64 -6.47 23.52
CA THR A 116 -29.00 -5.17 23.70
C THR A 116 -30.07 -4.10 23.89
N TYR A 117 -30.06 -3.48 25.06
CA TYR A 117 -31.00 -2.42 25.40
C TYR A 117 -30.29 -1.07 25.29
N PHE A 118 -30.68 -0.27 24.31
CA PHE A 118 -30.19 1.09 24.15
C PHE A 118 -31.28 2.06 24.58
N SER A 119 -30.93 3.02 25.43
CA SER A 119 -31.87 3.95 26.04
C SER A 119 -32.02 5.26 25.25
N SER A 120 -31.36 5.41 24.10
CA SER A 120 -31.43 6.61 23.27
C SER A 120 -31.75 6.29 21.81
N SER A 121 -32.18 7.32 21.07
CA SER A 121 -32.42 7.25 19.62
C SER A 121 -31.14 7.38 18.77
N GLU A 122 -29.99 7.60 19.41
CA GLU A 122 -28.70 7.71 18.73
C GLU A 122 -28.19 6.34 18.31
N LEU A 123 -27.34 6.31 17.28
CA LEU A 123 -26.66 5.10 16.86
C LEU A 123 -25.58 4.71 17.85
N HIS A 124 -25.65 3.50 18.34
CA HIS A 124 -24.63 2.90 19.22
C HIS A 124 -23.76 1.90 18.45
N LEU A 125 -22.47 1.83 18.78
CA LEU A 125 -21.54 0.90 18.12
C LEU A 125 -22.02 -0.56 18.19
N GLY A 126 -22.71 -0.97 19.28
CA GLY A 126 -23.27 -2.31 19.40
C GLY A 126 -24.39 -2.62 18.42
N GLU A 127 -25.09 -1.60 17.90
CA GLU A 127 -26.18 -1.74 16.93
C GLU A 127 -25.71 -1.83 15.48
N ILE A 128 -24.51 -1.31 15.18
CA ILE A 128 -23.96 -1.22 13.82
C ILE A 128 -22.75 -2.12 13.58
N SER A 129 -22.38 -2.93 14.55
CA SER A 129 -21.24 -3.82 14.44
C SER A 129 -21.66 -5.27 14.28
N LEU A 130 -20.88 -6.04 13.48
CA LEU A 130 -21.10 -7.47 13.29
C LEU A 130 -20.86 -8.30 14.56
N GLU A 131 -20.05 -7.78 15.49
CA GLU A 131 -19.74 -8.42 16.77
C GLU A 131 -20.40 -7.67 17.92
N CYS A 132 -21.08 -8.38 18.81
CA CYS A 132 -21.77 -7.76 19.95
C CYS A 132 -20.81 -7.09 20.94
N SER A 133 -19.68 -7.75 21.25
CA SER A 133 -18.65 -7.21 22.14
C SER A 133 -17.32 -7.08 21.42
N ARG A 134 -16.61 -5.99 21.71
CA ARG A 134 -15.32 -5.67 21.09
C ARG A 134 -14.28 -5.32 22.12
N ALA A 135 -13.03 -5.67 21.82
CA ALA A 135 -11.90 -5.20 22.59
C ALA A 135 -11.70 -3.69 22.35
N GLY A 136 -12.00 -2.86 23.34
CA GLY A 136 -11.74 -1.42 23.30
C GLY A 136 -10.25 -1.04 23.38
N ALA A 137 -9.37 -2.00 23.71
CA ALA A 137 -7.94 -1.76 23.91
C ALA A 137 -7.25 -1.18 22.66
N SER A 138 -7.62 -1.63 21.46
CA SER A 138 -7.05 -1.11 20.20
C SER A 138 -7.35 0.38 19.99
N ALA A 139 -8.57 0.82 20.31
CA ALA A 139 -8.95 2.22 20.18
C ALA A 139 -8.21 3.10 21.19
N VAL A 140 -8.06 2.64 22.43
CA VAL A 140 -7.30 3.35 23.47
C VAL A 140 -5.81 3.42 23.12
N ALA A 141 -5.22 2.32 22.61
CA ALA A 141 -3.83 2.30 22.18
C ALA A 141 -3.59 3.28 21.02
N LEU A 142 -4.47 3.29 20.02
CA LEU A 142 -4.40 4.26 18.91
C LEU A 142 -4.50 5.69 19.39
N TRP A 143 -5.46 5.97 20.28
CA TRP A 143 -5.62 7.31 20.89
C TRP A 143 -4.34 7.74 21.62
N ALA A 144 -3.76 6.87 22.45
CA ALA A 144 -2.53 7.15 23.18
C ALA A 144 -1.35 7.42 22.23
N THR A 145 -1.19 6.59 21.19
CA THR A 145 -0.15 6.78 20.16
C THR A 145 -0.30 8.15 19.47
N GLN A 146 -1.50 8.54 19.07
CA GLN A 146 -1.74 9.83 18.43
C GLN A 146 -1.55 11.04 19.35
N ARG A 147 -1.64 10.84 20.68
CA ARG A 147 -1.30 11.87 21.68
C ARG A 147 0.21 12.04 21.83
N LEU A 148 0.96 10.94 21.78
CA LEU A 148 2.42 10.94 21.87
C LEU A 148 3.08 11.36 20.54
N LEU A 149 2.53 10.89 19.42
CA LEU A 149 3.00 11.15 18.05
C LEU A 149 1.85 11.77 17.23
N PRO A 150 1.57 13.06 17.39
CA PRO A 150 0.47 13.71 16.68
C PRO A 150 0.60 13.61 15.15
N LEU A 151 -0.53 13.37 14.49
CA LEU A 151 -0.63 13.29 13.02
C LEU A 151 -0.56 14.70 12.41
N LYS A 152 0.64 15.28 12.39
CA LYS A 152 0.91 16.63 11.86
C LYS A 152 1.87 16.53 10.68
N LYS A 153 1.67 17.39 9.68
CA LYS A 153 2.71 17.64 8.66
C LYS A 153 3.98 18.12 9.39
N ASP A 154 5.13 17.66 8.94
CA ASP A 154 6.45 17.99 9.51
C ASP A 154 6.66 17.55 10.98
N GLY A 155 5.72 16.79 11.56
CA GLY A 155 5.88 16.19 12.87
C GLY A 155 6.74 14.93 12.85
N GLU A 156 7.08 14.40 14.03
CA GLU A 156 7.92 13.20 14.18
C GLU A 156 7.34 12.00 13.41
N PHE A 157 6.03 11.76 13.53
CA PHE A 157 5.33 10.70 12.80
C PHE A 157 5.44 10.87 11.28
N ALA A 158 5.22 12.08 10.76
CA ALA A 158 5.30 12.41 9.34
C ALA A 158 6.74 12.25 8.81
N ASN A 159 7.72 12.67 9.59
CA ASN A 159 9.15 12.50 9.26
C ASN A 159 9.53 11.03 9.20
N GLY A 160 8.97 10.18 10.06
CA GLY A 160 9.14 8.73 9.98
C GLY A 160 8.69 8.17 8.63
N LEU A 161 7.50 8.54 8.15
CA LEU A 161 6.99 8.13 6.84
C LEU A 161 7.84 8.65 5.67
N THR A 162 8.31 9.89 5.79
CA THR A 162 9.24 10.49 4.82
C THR A 162 10.52 9.66 4.69
N ARG A 163 11.11 9.23 5.81
CA ARG A 163 12.30 8.37 5.86
C ARG A 163 12.04 6.97 5.29
N CYS A 164 10.86 6.38 5.53
CA CYS A 164 10.49 5.10 4.91
C CYS A 164 10.53 5.20 3.38
N ARG A 165 9.95 6.26 2.81
CA ARG A 165 9.98 6.49 1.36
C ARG A 165 11.38 6.81 0.84
N GLU A 166 12.19 7.58 1.56
CA GLU A 166 13.59 7.85 1.20
C GLU A 166 14.40 6.57 1.12
N ALA A 167 14.23 5.66 2.09
CA ALA A 167 14.87 4.34 2.06
C ALA A 167 14.47 3.53 0.81
N ALA A 168 13.19 3.58 0.42
CA ALA A 168 12.71 2.91 -0.78
C ALA A 168 13.30 3.53 -2.06
N LEU A 169 13.36 4.85 -2.16
CA LEU A 169 13.97 5.55 -3.29
C LEU A 169 15.46 5.25 -3.41
N GLU A 170 16.18 5.20 -2.30
CA GLU A 170 17.61 4.87 -2.29
C GLU A 170 17.86 3.41 -2.69
N LEU A 171 17.09 2.46 -2.15
CA LEU A 171 17.19 1.05 -2.57
C LEU A 171 16.86 0.89 -4.06
N HIS A 172 15.81 1.55 -4.55
CA HIS A 172 15.44 1.56 -5.97
C HIS A 172 16.58 2.10 -6.83
N ARG A 173 17.22 3.21 -6.43
CA ARG A 173 18.36 3.80 -7.15
C ARG A 173 19.52 2.81 -7.31
N ARG A 174 19.84 2.05 -6.26
CA ARG A 174 20.88 1.01 -6.30
C ARG A 174 20.51 -0.13 -7.23
N LEU A 175 19.27 -0.62 -7.13
CA LEU A 175 18.78 -1.69 -8.00
C LEU A 175 18.78 -1.29 -9.48
N ALA A 176 18.38 -0.06 -9.79
CA ALA A 176 18.36 0.46 -11.16
C ALA A 176 19.76 0.66 -11.74
N ALA A 177 20.76 0.94 -10.88
CA ALA A 177 22.16 1.10 -11.29
C ALA A 177 22.92 -0.23 -11.41
N ASP A 178 22.38 -1.34 -10.92
CA ASP A 178 23.07 -2.64 -10.90
C ASP A 178 22.57 -3.56 -12.03
N SER A 179 23.49 -3.97 -12.88
CA SER A 179 23.18 -4.81 -14.06
C SER A 179 22.59 -6.19 -13.73
N ARG A 180 22.64 -6.63 -12.48
CA ARG A 180 22.08 -7.91 -12.03
C ARG A 180 20.56 -7.84 -11.87
N PHE A 181 19.98 -6.65 -11.77
CA PHE A 181 18.58 -6.46 -11.45
C PHE A 181 17.85 -5.61 -12.50
N VAL A 182 16.54 -5.68 -12.45
CA VAL A 182 15.61 -4.77 -13.10
C VAL A 182 14.58 -4.32 -12.06
N ALA A 183 14.47 -3.03 -11.83
CA ALA A 183 13.39 -2.44 -11.05
C ALA A 183 12.17 -2.22 -11.95
N ALA A 184 10.97 -2.56 -11.47
CA ALA A 184 9.75 -2.43 -12.27
C ALA A 184 9.42 -0.95 -12.54
N PHE A 185 9.44 -0.13 -11.50
CA PHE A 185 9.15 1.31 -11.53
C PHE A 185 9.67 1.98 -10.25
N PRO A 186 9.81 3.31 -10.25
CA PRO A 186 10.13 4.06 -9.03
C PRO A 186 9.03 3.89 -7.96
N PRO A 187 9.39 3.69 -6.68
CA PRO A 187 8.42 3.52 -5.61
C PRO A 187 7.62 4.82 -5.36
N GLU A 188 6.30 4.68 -5.29
CA GLU A 188 5.42 5.79 -4.93
C GLU A 188 5.36 5.99 -3.42
N LEU A 189 5.38 4.90 -2.67
CA LEU A 189 5.46 4.85 -1.21
C LEU A 189 6.78 4.17 -0.79
N ASP A 190 6.72 3.16 0.05
CA ASP A 190 7.87 2.48 0.65
C ASP A 190 8.09 1.03 0.17
N ILE A 191 7.41 0.62 -0.91
CA ILE A 191 7.56 -0.71 -1.51
C ILE A 191 8.40 -0.62 -2.78
N VAL A 192 9.49 -1.39 -2.83
CA VAL A 192 10.35 -1.53 -4.01
C VAL A 192 10.14 -2.89 -4.63
N VAL A 193 9.81 -2.92 -5.93
CA VAL A 193 9.58 -4.14 -6.71
C VAL A 193 10.67 -4.28 -7.75
N PHE A 194 11.33 -5.45 -7.75
CA PHE A 194 12.44 -5.72 -8.64
C PHE A 194 12.57 -7.22 -8.96
N ALA A 195 13.27 -7.53 -10.04
CA ALA A 195 13.57 -8.91 -10.43
C ALA A 195 15.06 -9.04 -10.80
N PRO A 196 15.66 -10.22 -10.65
CA PRO A 196 17.00 -10.47 -11.18
C PRO A 196 16.94 -10.60 -12.72
N ARG A 197 17.94 -10.07 -13.42
CA ARG A 197 18.06 -10.24 -14.87
C ARG A 197 18.45 -11.67 -15.21
N ALA A 198 17.74 -12.25 -16.16
CA ALA A 198 18.03 -13.55 -16.77
C ALA A 198 17.63 -13.52 -18.26
N ALA A 199 17.97 -14.53 -19.04
CA ALA A 199 17.63 -14.58 -20.47
C ALA A 199 16.11 -14.74 -20.70
N LYS A 200 15.41 -15.44 -19.78
CA LYS A 200 13.97 -15.72 -19.86
C LYS A 200 13.23 -15.25 -18.61
N ALA A 201 11.95 -14.95 -18.78
CA ALA A 201 11.07 -14.60 -17.65
C ALA A 201 10.92 -15.76 -16.64
N SER A 202 10.91 -17.02 -17.12
CA SER A 202 10.93 -18.22 -16.27
C SER A 202 12.19 -18.31 -15.42
N GLU A 203 13.37 -18.11 -16.02
CA GLU A 203 14.65 -18.14 -15.31
C GLU A 203 14.77 -17.02 -14.27
N SER A 204 14.32 -15.81 -14.62
CA SER A 204 14.25 -14.69 -13.67
C SER A 204 13.36 -15.01 -12.48
N SER A 205 12.21 -15.67 -12.72
CA SER A 205 11.28 -16.11 -11.66
C SER A 205 11.93 -17.13 -10.73
N ASP A 206 12.62 -18.14 -11.28
CA ASP A 206 13.30 -19.16 -10.49
C ASP A 206 14.46 -18.56 -9.69
N LEU A 207 15.20 -17.64 -10.29
CA LEU A 207 16.27 -16.92 -9.60
C LEU A 207 15.72 -16.01 -8.47
N SER A 208 14.56 -15.40 -8.67
CA SER A 208 13.87 -14.64 -7.61
C SER A 208 13.58 -15.50 -6.38
N ARG A 209 13.07 -16.73 -6.59
CA ARG A 209 12.80 -17.66 -5.48
C ARG A 209 14.09 -18.08 -4.76
N LYS A 210 15.16 -18.40 -5.53
CA LYS A 210 16.48 -18.72 -4.95
C LYS A 210 17.05 -17.55 -4.13
N ILE A 211 16.95 -16.32 -4.64
CA ILE A 211 17.40 -15.12 -3.90
C ILE A 211 16.57 -14.92 -2.63
N PHE A 212 15.25 -15.09 -2.70
CA PHE A 212 14.35 -15.01 -1.55
C PHE A 212 14.81 -15.97 -0.44
N ASP A 213 15.05 -17.24 -0.74
CA ASP A 213 15.51 -18.24 0.22
C ASP A 213 16.92 -17.92 0.76
N ALA A 214 17.83 -17.47 -0.11
CA ALA A 214 19.19 -17.11 0.29
C ALA A 214 19.23 -15.86 1.18
N ALA A 215 18.34 -14.89 0.93
CA ALA A 215 18.18 -13.69 1.75
C ALA A 215 17.63 -14.03 3.14
N ALA A 216 16.60 -14.90 3.21
CA ALA A 216 16.01 -15.33 4.48
C ALA A 216 17.05 -16.00 5.40
N ARG A 217 17.96 -16.84 4.84
CA ARG A 217 19.08 -17.43 5.61
C ARG A 217 20.08 -16.40 6.16
N ARG A 218 20.04 -15.18 5.65
CA ARG A 218 20.86 -14.03 6.08
C ARG A 218 20.08 -13.02 6.95
N ASN A 219 18.88 -13.41 7.42
CA ASN A 219 17.96 -12.53 8.15
C ASN A 219 17.52 -11.29 7.33
N LEU A 220 17.54 -11.37 6.00
CA LEU A 220 16.91 -10.39 5.12
C LEU A 220 15.59 -11.00 4.60
N HIS A 221 14.49 -10.58 5.20
CA HIS A 221 13.15 -11.08 4.88
C HIS A 221 12.52 -10.19 3.80
N LEU A 222 12.52 -10.69 2.58
CA LEU A 222 11.82 -10.11 1.45
C LEU A 222 10.42 -10.71 1.33
N ALA A 223 9.64 -10.24 0.37
CA ALA A 223 8.43 -10.90 -0.10
C ALA A 223 8.56 -11.21 -1.59
N VAL A 224 7.77 -12.15 -2.09
CA VAL A 224 7.61 -12.42 -3.51
C VAL A 224 6.23 -11.99 -3.98
N ALA A 225 6.13 -11.63 -5.26
CA ALA A 225 4.85 -11.36 -5.92
C ALA A 225 4.93 -11.85 -7.37
N GLU A 226 3.78 -12.19 -7.93
CA GLU A 226 3.66 -12.44 -9.36
C GLU A 226 3.04 -11.23 -10.04
N LEU A 227 3.78 -10.63 -10.96
CA LEU A 227 3.35 -9.44 -11.69
C LEU A 227 3.48 -9.67 -13.20
N PRO A 228 2.67 -8.97 -14.02
CA PRO A 228 2.80 -9.03 -15.47
C PRO A 228 4.24 -8.71 -15.92
N VAL A 229 4.77 -9.50 -16.84
CA VAL A 229 6.13 -9.25 -17.41
C VAL A 229 6.23 -7.85 -17.99
N SER A 230 5.11 -7.30 -18.51
CA SER A 230 5.04 -5.95 -19.06
C SER A 230 5.45 -4.85 -18.07
N PHE A 231 5.37 -5.08 -16.76
CA PHE A 231 5.81 -4.11 -15.75
C PHE A 231 7.33 -3.92 -15.72
N PHE A 232 8.07 -4.91 -16.24
CA PHE A 232 9.53 -4.91 -16.29
C PHE A 232 10.06 -4.61 -17.70
N ALA A 233 9.23 -4.78 -18.73
CA ALA A 233 9.64 -4.74 -20.15
C ALA A 233 10.34 -3.42 -20.53
N ALA A 234 9.92 -2.28 -19.98
CA ALA A 234 10.52 -0.97 -20.26
C ALA A 234 11.99 -0.87 -19.81
N ASN A 235 12.40 -1.69 -18.82
CA ASN A 235 13.73 -1.66 -18.18
C ASN A 235 14.51 -2.97 -18.39
N PHE A 236 14.00 -3.86 -19.22
CA PHE A 236 14.58 -5.20 -19.41
C PHE A 236 14.75 -5.56 -20.89
N ASP A 237 15.70 -4.89 -21.56
CA ASP A 237 16.04 -5.22 -22.95
C ASP A 237 16.56 -6.65 -23.08
N GLY A 238 16.03 -7.39 -24.05
CA GLY A 238 16.51 -8.71 -24.46
C GLY A 238 16.01 -9.90 -23.64
N MET A 239 15.06 -9.72 -22.70
CA MET A 239 14.43 -10.88 -22.03
C MET A 239 13.41 -11.56 -22.95
N GLU A 240 13.55 -12.86 -23.13
CA GLU A 240 12.52 -13.69 -23.77
C GLU A 240 11.30 -13.81 -22.85
N THR A 241 10.14 -13.41 -23.37
CA THR A 241 8.85 -13.50 -22.65
C THR A 241 8.22 -14.86 -22.90
N ASP A 242 8.68 -15.88 -22.16
CA ASP A 242 8.18 -17.26 -22.22
C ASP A 242 6.98 -17.53 -21.29
N ARG A 243 6.50 -16.50 -20.58
CA ARG A 243 5.32 -16.51 -19.70
C ARG A 243 4.71 -15.13 -19.56
N GLU A 244 3.42 -15.05 -19.16
CA GLU A 244 2.71 -13.78 -18.98
C GLU A 244 3.08 -13.05 -17.70
N THR A 245 3.43 -13.79 -16.64
CA THR A 245 3.78 -13.24 -15.31
C THR A 245 5.22 -13.60 -14.95
N LEU A 246 5.81 -12.76 -14.11
CA LEU A 246 7.15 -12.93 -13.56
C LEU A 246 7.06 -12.91 -12.03
N THR A 247 7.66 -13.92 -11.39
CA THR A 247 7.86 -13.88 -9.94
C THR A 247 8.97 -12.89 -9.62
N CYS A 248 8.64 -11.82 -8.95
CA CYS A 248 9.56 -10.74 -8.56
C CYS A 248 9.74 -10.69 -7.04
N LEU A 249 10.75 -9.94 -6.61
CA LEU A 249 11.04 -9.65 -5.22
C LEU A 249 10.43 -8.32 -4.81
N ARG A 250 9.97 -8.24 -3.57
CA ARG A 250 9.46 -7.02 -2.94
C ARG A 250 10.25 -6.75 -1.67
N SER A 251 10.71 -5.52 -1.53
CA SER A 251 11.24 -4.98 -0.28
C SER A 251 10.27 -3.94 0.27
N VAL A 252 9.83 -4.12 1.51
CA VAL A 252 8.87 -3.24 2.20
C VAL A 252 9.60 -2.50 3.31
N LEU A 253 9.82 -1.20 3.15
CA LEU A 253 10.70 -0.40 3.98
C LEU A 253 9.90 0.41 5.02
N MET A 254 9.02 -0.29 5.78
CA MET A 254 8.05 0.30 6.71
C MET A 254 8.64 0.94 7.97
N LYS A 255 9.94 0.83 8.21
CA LYS A 255 10.59 1.36 9.41
C LYS A 255 11.43 2.57 9.06
N PRO A 256 11.31 3.70 9.77
CA PRO A 256 12.16 4.88 9.54
C PRO A 256 13.67 4.56 9.58
N GLU A 257 14.06 3.58 10.41
CA GLU A 257 15.43 3.10 10.56
C GLU A 257 15.97 2.40 9.33
N HIS A 258 15.10 1.91 8.44
CA HIS A 258 15.53 1.29 7.18
C HIS A 258 16.38 2.24 6.32
N LEU A 259 16.20 3.56 6.45
CA LEU A 259 17.05 4.52 5.76
C LEU A 259 18.52 4.39 6.15
N GLU A 260 18.80 4.18 7.43
CA GLU A 260 20.16 3.94 7.94
C GLU A 260 20.69 2.54 7.60
N TRP A 261 19.76 1.61 7.34
CA TRP A 261 20.09 0.21 7.05
C TRP A 261 20.19 -0.11 5.57
N VAL A 262 19.96 0.85 4.66
CA VAL A 262 19.98 0.59 3.21
C VAL A 262 21.33 -0.02 2.77
N ASP A 263 22.45 0.42 3.33
CA ASP A 263 23.77 -0.17 3.04
C ASP A 263 23.81 -1.63 3.44
N ARG A 264 23.36 -1.95 4.65
CA ARG A 264 23.33 -3.32 5.15
C ARG A 264 22.35 -4.21 4.36
N ILE A 265 21.16 -3.68 4.04
CA ILE A 265 20.17 -4.38 3.19
C ILE A 265 20.80 -4.70 1.83
N TRP A 266 21.51 -3.75 1.23
CA TRP A 266 22.18 -3.92 -0.05
C TRP A 266 23.29 -4.98 -0.02
N GLU A 267 24.12 -4.99 1.02
CA GLU A 267 25.16 -6.03 1.23
C GLU A 267 24.56 -7.43 1.31
N LEU A 268 23.50 -7.59 2.14
CA LEU A 268 22.84 -8.87 2.34
C LEU A 268 22.15 -9.36 1.05
N LEU A 269 21.49 -8.47 0.31
CA LEU A 269 20.87 -8.75 -0.97
C LEU A 269 21.91 -9.15 -2.01
N SER A 270 23.02 -8.45 -2.08
CA SER A 270 24.12 -8.74 -2.99
C SER A 270 24.75 -10.11 -2.73
N ALA A 271 24.99 -10.45 -1.45
CA ALA A 271 25.50 -11.75 -1.04
C ALA A 271 24.51 -12.89 -1.36
N ALA A 272 23.22 -12.68 -1.09
CA ALA A 272 22.16 -13.64 -1.42
C ALA A 272 22.05 -13.88 -2.93
N THR A 273 22.18 -12.81 -3.72
CA THR A 273 22.15 -12.88 -5.19
C THR A 273 23.36 -13.65 -5.75
N ALA A 274 24.56 -13.41 -5.20
CA ALA A 274 25.77 -14.12 -5.60
C ALA A 274 25.64 -15.63 -5.30
N GLU A 275 25.16 -16.00 -4.11
CA GLU A 275 24.90 -17.41 -3.78
C GLU A 275 23.86 -18.06 -4.70
N ALA A 276 22.75 -17.36 -4.97
CA ALA A 276 21.67 -17.89 -5.82
C ALA A 276 22.11 -18.13 -7.27
N ARG A 277 23.05 -17.33 -7.79
CA ARG A 277 23.62 -17.47 -9.15
C ARG A 277 24.69 -18.54 -9.25
N ALA A 278 25.34 -18.91 -8.15
CA ALA A 278 26.37 -19.95 -8.11
C ALA A 278 25.79 -21.38 -8.04
N ARG A 279 24.51 -21.49 -7.71
CA ARG A 279 23.73 -22.76 -7.66
C ARG A 279 22.87 -22.93 -8.89
#